data_71b416995d6b3229aabd19dd396b7d8d
#
_entry.id   71b416995d6b3229aabd19dd396b7d8d
#
_cell.length_a   1.000
_cell.length_b   1.000
_cell.length_c   1.000
_cell.angle_alpha   90.00
_cell.angle_beta   90.00
_cell.angle_gamma   90.00
#
_symmetry.space_group_name_H-M   'P 1'
#
loop_
_entity.id
_entity.type
_entity.pdbx_description
1 polymer ?
#
loop_
_entity_poly.entity_id
_entity_poly.type
_entity_poly.pdbx_seq_one_letter_code
_entity_poly.pdbx_strand_id
1 'polypeptide(L)'
;MTFSAKTLSLLVLIGLGLSGLALLVTATGSGKRTRETRGPINLDDALRGILEGQGRAIQKLERAVRALQRVDGHRKESIEGAVRNVGLVRYDAFEDVGGRLSFSCALLDDKGNGVVVTSINGRQDTRVYAKPVTARKSGYNLSVEEEEAIKQALSGPREAVKAT
;
A
#
# COMPACT_ATOMS: atom_id res chain seq x y z
N MET A 1 -34.55 3.11 70.50
CA MET A 1 -33.33 3.81 70.93
C MET A 1 -33.59 5.32 70.94
N THR A 2 -33.86 5.91 72.12
CA THR A 2 -34.14 7.35 72.27
C THR A 2 -32.81 8.07 72.35
N PHE A 3 -32.45 8.79 71.28
CA PHE A 3 -31.27 9.67 71.31
C PHE A 3 -31.50 10.78 72.35
N SER A 4 -30.51 10.93 73.24
CA SER A 4 -30.53 12.01 74.23
C SER A 4 -30.59 13.37 73.55
N ALA A 5 -31.38 14.33 74.10
CA ALA A 5 -31.52 15.67 73.53
C ALA A 5 -30.16 16.37 73.29
N LYS A 6 -29.15 16.04 74.08
CA LYS A 6 -27.78 16.54 73.91
C LYS A 6 -27.08 16.03 72.66
N THR A 7 -27.30 14.76 72.24
CA THR A 7 -26.74 14.23 71.01
C THR A 7 -27.41 14.78 69.76
N LEU A 8 -28.70 15.07 69.84
CA LEU A 8 -29.46 15.69 68.73
C LEU A 8 -29.00 17.13 68.48
N SER A 9 -28.82 17.94 69.55
CA SER A 9 -28.32 19.30 69.42
C SER A 9 -26.89 19.36 68.87
N LEU A 10 -26.02 18.39 69.24
CA LEU A 10 -24.67 18.32 68.72
C LEU A 10 -24.63 18.01 67.22
N LEU A 11 -25.48 17.10 66.74
CA LEU A 11 -25.58 16.78 65.30
C LEU A 11 -26.11 17.97 64.47
N VAL A 12 -27.05 18.74 65.00
CA VAL A 12 -27.54 19.95 64.32
C VAL A 12 -26.46 21.03 64.24
N LEU A 13 -25.65 21.22 65.29
CA LEU A 13 -24.53 22.18 65.29
C LEU A 13 -23.44 21.76 64.28
N ILE A 14 -23.10 20.47 64.20
CA ILE A 14 -22.16 19.94 63.22
C ILE A 14 -22.68 20.12 61.78
N GLY A 15 -23.97 19.88 61.53
CA GLY A 15 -24.62 20.08 60.26
C GLY A 15 -24.60 21.55 59.80
N LEU A 16 -24.90 22.47 60.71
CA LEU A 16 -24.83 23.92 60.47
C LEU A 16 -23.39 24.40 60.21
N GLY A 17 -22.40 23.85 60.95
CA GLY A 17 -20.99 24.15 60.71
C GLY A 17 -20.47 23.66 59.33
N LEU A 18 -20.86 22.46 58.92
CA LEU A 18 -20.51 21.91 57.61
C LEU A 18 -21.18 22.68 56.48
N SER A 19 -22.43 23.08 56.63
CA SER A 19 -23.12 23.88 55.58
C SER A 19 -22.52 25.29 55.44
N GLY A 20 -22.14 25.93 56.54
CA GLY A 20 -21.41 27.19 56.54
C GLY A 20 -20.03 27.11 55.90
N LEU A 21 -19.28 26.02 56.17
CA LEU A 21 -18.00 25.77 55.54
C LEU A 21 -18.12 25.53 54.03
N ALA A 22 -19.16 24.79 53.58
CA ALA A 22 -19.42 24.57 52.16
C ALA A 22 -19.76 25.88 51.42
N LEU A 23 -20.51 26.75 52.06
CA LEU A 23 -20.87 28.07 51.50
C LEU A 23 -19.63 29.00 51.44
N LEU A 24 -18.76 28.93 52.42
CA LEU A 24 -17.50 29.70 52.44
C LEU A 24 -16.52 29.20 51.35
N VAL A 25 -16.41 27.88 51.15
CA VAL A 25 -15.60 27.29 50.08
C VAL A 25 -16.12 27.67 48.70
N THR A 26 -17.45 27.70 48.50
CA THR A 26 -18.04 28.15 47.23
C THR A 26 -17.88 29.66 47.02
N ALA A 27 -17.90 30.47 48.04
CA ALA A 27 -17.72 31.92 47.95
C ALA A 27 -16.24 32.30 47.74
N THR A 28 -15.28 31.57 48.33
CA THR A 28 -13.83 31.79 48.13
C THR A 28 -13.28 31.04 46.92
N GLY A 29 -13.92 29.93 46.53
CA GLY A 29 -13.59 29.12 45.37
C GLY A 29 -14.12 29.69 44.05
N SER A 30 -14.64 30.92 44.02
CA SER A 30 -14.91 31.68 42.80
C SER A 30 -13.58 32.09 42.18
N GLY A 31 -12.77 31.07 41.92
CA GLY A 31 -11.60 31.19 41.05
C GLY A 31 -12.04 31.86 39.76
N LYS A 32 -11.32 32.87 39.36
CA LYS A 32 -11.39 33.62 38.14
C LYS A 32 -11.84 32.71 36.98
N ARG A 33 -13.16 32.55 36.79
CA ARG A 33 -13.66 32.35 35.45
C ARG A 33 -13.24 33.63 34.74
N THR A 34 -12.10 33.65 34.14
CA THR A 34 -11.78 34.52 33.01
C THR A 34 -12.93 34.29 32.06
N ARG A 35 -13.97 35.09 32.17
CA ARG A 35 -14.84 35.42 31.07
C ARG A 35 -13.86 36.01 30.07
N GLU A 36 -13.29 35.15 29.20
CA GLU A 36 -12.86 35.60 27.91
C GLU A 36 -14.08 36.29 27.32
N THR A 37 -14.18 37.58 27.54
CA THR A 37 -14.97 38.44 26.70
C THR A 37 -14.41 38.19 25.31
N ARG A 38 -15.06 37.27 24.57
CA ARG A 38 -14.94 37.25 23.13
C ARG A 38 -15.27 38.65 22.68
N GLY A 39 -14.23 39.45 22.50
CA GLY A 39 -14.32 40.72 21.80
C GLY A 39 -15.02 40.46 20.46
N PRO A 40 -15.56 41.47 19.82
CA PRO A 40 -16.22 41.28 18.53
C PRO A 40 -15.32 40.45 17.66
N ILE A 41 -15.83 39.28 17.20
CA ILE A 41 -15.13 38.38 16.33
C ILE A 41 -14.72 39.19 15.12
N ASN A 42 -13.44 39.51 15.00
CA ASN A 42 -12.96 40.21 13.84
C ASN A 42 -13.02 39.20 12.68
N LEU A 43 -14.06 39.35 11.86
CA LEU A 43 -14.35 38.44 10.76
C LEU A 43 -13.13 38.32 9.82
N ASP A 44 -12.37 39.40 9.66
CA ASP A 44 -11.19 39.44 8.84
C ASP A 44 -10.08 38.55 9.41
N ASP A 45 -9.87 38.53 10.72
CA ASP A 45 -8.85 37.69 11.35
C ASP A 45 -9.26 36.21 11.30
N ALA A 46 -10.56 35.93 11.47
CA ALA A 46 -11.08 34.58 11.33
C ALA A 46 -10.94 34.06 9.89
N LEU A 47 -11.27 34.86 8.90
CA LEU A 47 -11.11 34.53 7.48
C LEU A 47 -9.65 34.32 7.11
N ARG A 48 -8.73 35.20 7.56
CA ARG A 48 -7.28 35.04 7.33
C ARG A 48 -6.77 33.73 7.94
N GLY A 49 -7.16 33.40 9.16
CA GLY A 49 -6.78 32.14 9.81
C GLY A 49 -7.26 30.91 9.03
N ILE A 50 -8.48 30.94 8.48
CA ILE A 50 -9.02 29.86 7.63
C ILE A 50 -8.21 29.77 6.32
N LEU A 51 -7.98 30.89 5.64
CA LEU A 51 -7.25 30.92 4.38
C LEU A 51 -5.79 30.44 4.55
N GLU A 52 -5.12 30.86 5.62
CA GLU A 52 -3.76 30.36 5.94
C GLU A 52 -3.76 28.88 6.29
N GLY A 53 -4.79 28.41 7.01
CA GLY A 53 -4.98 26.99 7.30
C GLY A 53 -5.15 26.16 6.04
N GLN A 54 -6.00 26.61 5.12
CA GLN A 54 -6.22 25.99 3.83
C GLN A 54 -4.95 26.01 2.96
N GLY A 55 -4.24 27.15 2.91
CA GLY A 55 -2.98 27.27 2.19
C GLY A 55 -1.93 26.25 2.67
N ARG A 56 -1.79 26.09 3.98
CA ARG A 56 -0.89 25.07 4.56
C ARG A 56 -1.33 23.66 4.24
N ALA A 57 -2.63 23.35 4.24
CA ALA A 57 -3.17 22.06 3.87
C ALA A 57 -2.91 21.73 2.40
N ILE A 58 -3.12 22.71 1.50
CA ILE A 58 -2.85 22.58 0.06
C ILE A 58 -1.37 22.28 -0.17
N GLN A 59 -0.46 23.06 0.44
CA GLN A 59 0.99 22.81 0.32
C GLN A 59 1.39 21.42 0.82
N LYS A 60 0.77 20.95 1.90
CA LYS A 60 1.03 19.59 2.42
C LYS A 60 0.56 18.52 1.44
N LEU A 61 -0.62 18.70 0.85
CA LEU A 61 -1.16 17.81 -0.17
C LEU A 61 -0.28 17.78 -1.43
N GLU A 62 0.13 18.93 -1.93
CA GLU A 62 1.04 19.00 -3.08
C GLU A 62 2.37 18.28 -2.86
N ARG A 63 2.95 18.41 -1.65
CA ARG A 63 4.19 17.68 -1.29
C ARG A 63 3.94 16.18 -1.26
N ALA A 64 2.80 15.73 -0.71
CA ALA A 64 2.44 14.33 -0.67
C ALA A 64 2.22 13.77 -2.09
N VAL A 65 1.51 14.50 -2.95
CA VAL A 65 1.29 14.10 -4.36
C VAL A 65 2.62 13.98 -5.10
N ARG A 66 3.52 14.97 -4.98
CA ARG A 66 4.86 14.90 -5.60
C ARG A 66 5.70 13.72 -5.07
N ALA A 67 5.57 13.39 -3.79
CA ALA A 67 6.25 12.22 -3.22
C ALA A 67 5.69 10.91 -3.79
N LEU A 68 4.36 10.79 -3.88
CA LEU A 68 3.69 9.63 -4.49
C LEU A 68 4.08 9.45 -5.96
N GLN A 69 4.08 10.53 -6.74
CA GLN A 69 4.47 10.46 -8.17
C GLN A 69 5.91 9.96 -8.36
N ARG A 70 6.85 10.35 -7.48
CA ARG A 70 8.23 9.82 -7.54
C ARG A 70 8.28 8.33 -7.23
N VAL A 71 7.57 7.89 -6.18
CA VAL A 71 7.51 6.46 -5.81
C VAL A 71 6.86 5.64 -6.93
N ASP A 72 5.80 6.16 -7.54
CA ASP A 72 5.09 5.49 -8.63
C ASP A 72 5.96 5.35 -9.88
N GLY A 73 6.72 6.39 -10.23
CA GLY A 73 7.70 6.35 -11.30
C GLY A 73 8.75 5.25 -11.11
N HIS A 74 9.35 5.16 -9.92
CA HIS A 74 10.31 4.10 -9.60
C HIS A 74 9.70 2.69 -9.62
N ARG A 75 8.46 2.56 -9.12
CA ARG A 75 7.74 1.28 -9.17
C ARG A 75 7.47 0.84 -10.60
N LYS A 76 7.02 1.77 -11.44
CA LYS A 76 6.76 1.49 -12.85
C LYS A 76 8.01 1.00 -13.56
N GLU A 77 9.13 1.69 -13.40
CA GLU A 77 10.42 1.29 -14.00
C GLU A 77 10.89 -0.08 -13.50
N SER A 78 10.76 -0.35 -12.19
CA SER A 78 11.10 -1.66 -11.60
C SER A 78 10.20 -2.78 -12.12
N ILE A 79 8.91 -2.50 -12.34
CA ILE A 79 7.95 -3.48 -12.86
C ILE A 79 8.21 -3.74 -14.35
N GLU A 80 8.50 -2.71 -15.14
CA GLU A 80 8.80 -2.84 -16.57
C GLU A 80 10.07 -3.66 -16.84
N GLY A 81 11.07 -3.58 -15.94
CA GLY A 81 12.30 -4.38 -16.02
C GLY A 81 12.21 -5.75 -15.37
N ALA A 82 11.12 -6.09 -14.69
CA ALA A 82 10.94 -7.40 -14.11
C ALA A 82 10.51 -8.43 -15.17
N VAL A 83 11.00 -9.66 -15.05
CA VAL A 83 10.53 -10.77 -15.87
C VAL A 83 9.10 -11.13 -15.46
N ARG A 84 8.15 -10.90 -16.34
CA ARG A 84 6.73 -11.13 -16.07
C ARG A 84 5.97 -11.76 -17.25
N ASN A 85 6.56 -11.79 -18.42
CA ASN A 85 6.00 -12.37 -19.61
C ASN A 85 6.62 -13.74 -19.82
N VAL A 86 5.80 -14.79 -19.81
CA VAL A 86 6.23 -16.18 -19.92
C VAL A 86 5.54 -16.84 -21.11
N GLY A 87 6.31 -17.43 -21.99
CA GLY A 87 5.80 -18.26 -23.08
C GLY A 87 6.42 -19.64 -23.02
N LEU A 88 5.64 -20.70 -23.18
CA LEU A 88 6.09 -22.09 -23.13
C LEU A 88 5.54 -22.87 -24.29
N VAL A 89 6.44 -23.42 -25.08
CA VAL A 89 6.15 -24.34 -26.19
C VAL A 89 6.71 -25.71 -25.87
N ARG A 90 5.88 -26.75 -25.91
CA ARG A 90 6.31 -28.14 -25.76
C ARG A 90 6.16 -28.86 -27.08
N TYR A 91 7.18 -29.67 -27.42
CA TYR A 91 7.24 -30.34 -28.73
C TYR A 91 8.00 -31.68 -28.64
N ASP A 92 7.87 -32.46 -29.67
CA ASP A 92 8.70 -33.66 -29.89
C ASP A 92 9.86 -33.28 -30.79
N ALA A 93 11.07 -33.21 -30.23
CA ALA A 93 12.27 -32.83 -30.99
C ALA A 93 12.74 -33.95 -31.93
N PHE A 94 12.35 -35.19 -31.66
CA PHE A 94 12.66 -36.36 -32.44
C PHE A 94 11.41 -37.22 -32.65
N GLU A 95 11.21 -37.76 -33.84
CA GLU A 95 10.01 -38.56 -34.19
C GLU A 95 9.88 -39.83 -33.35
N ASP A 96 11.00 -40.37 -32.87
CA ASP A 96 11.09 -41.61 -32.13
C ASP A 96 11.04 -41.43 -30.62
N VAL A 97 10.95 -40.20 -30.11
CA VAL A 97 10.84 -39.83 -28.68
C VAL A 97 9.56 -39.01 -28.49
N GLY A 98 8.43 -39.70 -28.32
CA GLY A 98 7.16 -39.06 -28.11
C GLY A 98 6.98 -38.52 -26.68
N GLY A 99 5.83 -37.87 -26.42
CA GLY A 99 5.41 -37.39 -25.09
C GLY A 99 5.68 -35.91 -24.88
N ARG A 100 6.10 -35.18 -25.89
CA ARG A 100 6.35 -33.72 -25.84
C ARG A 100 7.24 -33.32 -24.65
N LEU A 101 8.33 -34.07 -24.50
CA LEU A 101 9.25 -33.87 -23.36
C LEU A 101 10.21 -32.71 -23.58
N SER A 102 10.45 -32.33 -24.84
CA SER A 102 11.22 -31.13 -25.19
C SER A 102 10.38 -29.88 -25.00
N PHE A 103 11.02 -28.76 -24.65
CA PHE A 103 10.34 -27.49 -24.50
C PHE A 103 11.26 -26.31 -24.80
N SER A 104 10.65 -25.19 -25.21
CA SER A 104 11.26 -23.87 -25.26
C SER A 104 10.44 -22.92 -24.37
N CYS A 105 11.12 -22.26 -23.42
CA CYS A 105 10.50 -21.34 -22.45
C CYS A 105 11.15 -19.96 -22.58
N ALA A 106 10.34 -18.95 -22.94
CA ALA A 106 10.75 -17.56 -22.95
C ALA A 106 10.34 -16.86 -21.65
N LEU A 107 11.28 -16.17 -21.03
CA LEU A 107 11.14 -15.40 -19.79
C LEU A 107 11.55 -13.96 -20.09
N LEU A 108 10.58 -13.06 -20.23
CA LEU A 108 10.81 -11.69 -20.75
C LEU A 108 10.23 -10.62 -19.85
N ASP A 109 10.86 -9.43 -19.86
CA ASP A 109 10.30 -8.21 -19.33
C ASP A 109 9.31 -7.58 -20.31
N ASP A 110 8.68 -6.45 -19.95
CA ASP A 110 7.73 -5.74 -20.82
C ASP A 110 8.37 -5.12 -22.06
N LYS A 111 9.69 -4.92 -22.05
CA LYS A 111 10.48 -4.42 -23.19
C LYS A 111 10.91 -5.53 -24.14
N GLY A 112 10.64 -6.78 -23.77
CA GLY A 112 11.04 -7.96 -24.50
C GLY A 112 12.53 -8.31 -24.32
N ASN A 113 13.10 -7.97 -23.16
CA ASN A 113 14.44 -8.43 -22.78
C ASN A 113 14.31 -9.60 -21.82
N GLY A 114 15.27 -10.51 -21.86
CA GLY A 114 15.30 -11.67 -20.99
C GLY A 114 16.05 -12.84 -21.59
N VAL A 115 15.49 -14.03 -21.47
CA VAL A 115 16.15 -15.28 -21.93
C VAL A 115 15.10 -16.23 -22.48
N VAL A 116 15.48 -16.98 -23.51
CA VAL A 116 14.78 -18.20 -23.91
C VAL A 116 15.64 -19.41 -23.53
N VAL A 117 15.01 -20.35 -22.82
CA VAL A 117 15.62 -21.60 -22.36
C VAL A 117 14.96 -22.75 -23.11
N THR A 118 15.75 -23.55 -23.75
CA THR A 118 15.32 -24.71 -24.53
C THR A 118 15.91 -25.99 -23.97
N SER A 119 15.08 -26.97 -23.69
CA SER A 119 15.47 -28.32 -23.34
C SER A 119 15.07 -29.27 -24.45
N ILE A 120 16.04 -29.94 -25.03
CA ILE A 120 15.86 -30.95 -26.08
C ILE A 120 16.09 -32.33 -25.45
N ASN A 121 15.04 -33.12 -25.36
CA ASN A 121 15.08 -34.44 -24.77
C ASN A 121 15.29 -35.49 -25.85
N GLY A 122 16.46 -36.14 -25.83
CA GLY A 122 16.79 -37.31 -26.67
C GLY A 122 16.64 -38.61 -25.91
N ARG A 123 16.90 -39.75 -26.59
CA ARG A 123 16.80 -41.10 -25.97
C ARG A 123 17.85 -41.35 -24.89
N GLN A 124 19.05 -40.80 -25.06
CA GLN A 124 20.21 -41.09 -24.20
C GLN A 124 20.66 -39.85 -23.41
N ASP A 125 20.39 -38.65 -23.93
CA ASP A 125 20.82 -37.42 -23.34
C ASP A 125 19.73 -36.34 -23.46
N THR A 126 19.80 -35.37 -22.55
CA THR A 126 19.01 -34.16 -22.60
C THR A 126 19.97 -32.98 -22.67
N ARG A 127 19.74 -32.09 -23.61
CA ARG A 127 20.55 -30.87 -23.77
C ARG A 127 19.71 -29.64 -23.44
N VAL A 128 20.33 -28.73 -22.68
CA VAL A 128 19.71 -27.46 -22.32
C VAL A 128 20.54 -26.32 -22.89
N TYR A 129 19.86 -25.37 -23.50
CA TYR A 129 20.45 -24.17 -24.07
C TYR A 129 19.73 -22.95 -23.50
N ALA A 130 20.47 -21.87 -23.29
CA ALA A 130 19.90 -20.56 -22.88
C ALA A 130 20.43 -19.50 -23.84
N LYS A 131 19.53 -18.74 -24.46
CA LYS A 131 19.87 -17.68 -25.41
C LYS A 131 19.32 -16.36 -24.90
N PRO A 132 20.16 -15.31 -24.78
CA PRO A 132 19.70 -13.99 -24.37
C PRO A 132 18.79 -13.39 -25.44
N VAL A 133 17.77 -12.66 -25.00
CA VAL A 133 16.84 -11.92 -25.83
C VAL A 133 16.92 -10.44 -25.44
N THR A 134 17.07 -9.57 -26.42
CA THR A 134 17.11 -8.11 -26.24
C THR A 134 16.17 -7.46 -27.25
N ALA A 135 15.25 -6.65 -26.77
CA ALA A 135 14.25 -5.99 -27.62
C ALA A 135 13.54 -6.97 -28.56
N ARG A 136 13.12 -8.15 -28.04
CA ARG A 136 12.42 -9.23 -28.75
C ARG A 136 13.26 -9.98 -29.78
N LYS A 137 14.57 -9.78 -29.83
CA LYS A 137 15.50 -10.42 -30.76
C LYS A 137 16.65 -11.08 -30.00
N SER A 138 17.24 -12.10 -30.61
CA SER A 138 18.47 -12.72 -30.10
C SER A 138 19.60 -12.52 -31.11
N GLY A 139 20.84 -12.41 -30.62
CA GLY A 139 22.04 -12.46 -31.44
C GLY A 139 22.38 -13.89 -31.88
N TYR A 140 21.67 -14.89 -31.34
CA TYR A 140 21.83 -16.29 -31.72
C TYR A 140 20.71 -16.73 -32.65
N ASN A 141 20.94 -17.70 -33.52
CA ASN A 141 19.90 -18.31 -34.33
C ASN A 141 18.88 -18.98 -33.41
N LEU A 142 17.63 -18.55 -33.51
CA LEU A 142 16.50 -19.12 -32.76
C LEU A 142 15.89 -20.27 -33.60
N SER A 143 15.40 -21.32 -32.95
CA SER A 143 14.55 -22.31 -33.58
C SER A 143 13.10 -21.79 -33.70
N VAL A 144 12.28 -22.48 -34.47
CA VAL A 144 10.85 -22.12 -34.66
C VAL A 144 10.11 -22.14 -33.30
N GLU A 145 10.42 -23.10 -32.45
CA GLU A 145 9.80 -23.24 -31.12
C GLU A 145 10.25 -22.14 -30.15
N GLU A 146 11.51 -21.69 -30.25
CA GLU A 146 12.03 -20.57 -29.48
C GLU A 146 11.40 -19.25 -29.89
N GLU A 147 11.24 -19.02 -31.21
CA GLU A 147 10.54 -17.84 -31.72
C GLU A 147 9.06 -17.85 -31.30
N GLU A 148 8.40 -19.00 -31.37
CA GLU A 148 6.99 -19.13 -30.93
C GLU A 148 6.85 -18.93 -29.42
N ALA A 149 7.81 -19.41 -28.61
CA ALA A 149 7.81 -19.16 -27.16
C ALA A 149 7.95 -17.66 -26.85
N ILE A 150 8.86 -16.95 -27.55
CA ILE A 150 9.00 -15.50 -27.44
C ILE A 150 7.70 -14.78 -27.83
N LYS A 151 7.09 -15.16 -28.94
CA LYS A 151 5.82 -14.61 -29.42
C LYS A 151 4.70 -14.83 -28.42
N GLN A 152 4.60 -16.04 -27.84
CA GLN A 152 3.60 -16.34 -26.80
C GLN A 152 3.81 -15.49 -25.55
N ALA A 153 5.05 -15.32 -25.09
CA ALA A 153 5.36 -14.46 -23.95
C ALA A 153 4.88 -13.02 -24.18
N LEU A 154 5.06 -12.50 -25.40
CA LEU A 154 4.74 -11.12 -25.76
C LEU A 154 3.26 -10.88 -26.12
N SER A 155 2.48 -11.94 -26.30
CA SER A 155 1.04 -11.84 -26.65
C SER A 155 0.14 -11.49 -25.46
N GLY A 156 0.71 -11.34 -24.27
CA GLY A 156 -0.01 -11.07 -23.03
C GLY A 156 -0.60 -12.33 -22.37
N PRO A 157 -1.13 -12.22 -21.17
CA PRO A 157 -1.71 -13.36 -20.47
C PRO A 157 -2.87 -13.92 -21.30
N ARG A 158 -2.73 -15.17 -21.72
CA ARG A 158 -3.90 -15.93 -22.23
C ARG A 158 -4.91 -15.97 -21.09
N GLU A 159 -6.15 -15.54 -21.36
CA GLU A 159 -7.26 -15.86 -20.47
C GLU A 159 -7.13 -17.31 -20.05
N ALA A 160 -7.17 -17.53 -18.74
CA ALA A 160 -7.04 -18.88 -18.18
C ALA A 160 -7.98 -19.79 -18.94
N VAL A 161 -7.40 -20.79 -19.62
CA VAL A 161 -8.18 -21.86 -20.27
C VAL A 161 -9.13 -22.38 -19.22
N LYS A 162 -10.42 -22.13 -19.40
CA LYS A 162 -11.47 -22.76 -18.58
C LYS A 162 -11.24 -24.26 -18.70
N ALA A 163 -10.77 -24.88 -17.60
CA ALA A 163 -10.77 -26.30 -17.45
C ALA A 163 -12.24 -26.76 -17.54
N THR A 164 -12.56 -27.42 -18.63
CA THR A 164 -13.81 -28.14 -18.83
C THR A 164 -13.62 -29.51 -18.25
#